data_f11e78b9256da077dd357dc5effb288d
#
_entry.id   f11e78b9256da077dd357dc5effb288d
#
_cell.length_a   1.000
_cell.length_b   1.000
_cell.length_c   1.000
_cell.angle_alpha   90.00
_cell.angle_beta   90.00
_cell.angle_gamma   90.00
#
_symmetry.space_group_name_H-M   'P 1'
#
loop_
_entity.id
_entity.type
_entity.pdbx_description
1 polymer ?
#
loop_
_entity_poly.entity_id
_entity_poly.type
_entity_poly.pdbx_seq_one_letter_code
_entity_poly.pdbx_strand_id
1 'polypeptide(L)'
;MIHNILALCVATLFGGISGQALAQTYPNKPIKIIVPAGPGDSCDILTRLIAPKLTERLGQPIVVDNRAGSAGQLGLTLLKQAAPDGYTLGCGQGGNMVIVPLAYAKVAYDSRKDFTPMAMMASNFVALVVSPKTPFKTVKELIDHGKANPGKLTFGTNGEGAFLHFATERLRMMAGFDYMHVPYRDMNAVFTQMLGGDIDASIGSFISVQPLADSGKLRLLGIARSTRSPDYPNVPTISETVPGYASGGWFGIIGPAGVPKEIVALLNKEINWALQQPDVRDRMKKLGLEIHTEPPEFFTELMRKDFENWGKVVKDMGFKPL
;
A
#
# COMPACT_ATOMS: atom_id res chain seq x y z
N MET A 1 -29.57 18.69 76.77
CA MET A 1 -29.92 17.47 75.97
C MET A 1 -30.55 17.87 74.63
N ILE A 2 -30.15 18.97 73.95
CA ILE A 2 -30.80 19.48 72.72
C ILE A 2 -29.72 19.91 71.65
N HIS A 3 -28.46 19.55 71.84
CA HIS A 3 -27.35 20.02 70.91
C HIS A 3 -26.80 18.94 69.95
N ASN A 4 -27.35 17.69 70.02
CA ASN A 4 -26.77 16.60 69.18
C ASN A 4 -27.63 16.10 68.03
N ILE A 5 -28.67 16.80 67.60
CA ILE A 5 -29.57 16.34 66.52
C ILE A 5 -29.37 17.15 65.21
N LEU A 6 -28.61 18.26 65.24
CA LEU A 6 -28.44 19.11 64.05
C LEU A 6 -27.20 18.79 63.19
N ALA A 7 -26.37 17.82 63.66
CA ALA A 7 -25.12 17.45 62.94
C ALA A 7 -25.26 16.25 61.98
N LEU A 8 -26.45 15.61 61.91
CA LEU A 8 -26.63 14.36 61.13
C LEU A 8 -27.38 14.53 59.80
N CYS A 9 -27.86 15.75 59.48
CA CYS A 9 -28.63 15.98 58.24
C CYS A 9 -27.87 16.70 57.11
N VAL A 10 -26.56 17.01 57.23
CA VAL A 10 -25.80 17.70 56.19
C VAL A 10 -24.90 16.72 55.38
N ALA A 11 -24.78 15.46 55.82
CA ALA A 11 -23.84 14.49 55.19
C ALA A 11 -24.45 13.64 54.03
N THR A 12 -25.70 13.86 53.61
CA THR A 12 -26.38 13.02 52.60
C THR A 12 -26.72 13.72 51.27
N LEU A 13 -26.19 14.91 51.01
CA LEU A 13 -26.47 15.64 49.74
C LEU A 13 -25.27 15.73 48.77
N PHE A 14 -24.18 15.01 48.96
CA PHE A 14 -23.04 14.91 48.02
C PHE A 14 -22.91 13.52 47.38
N GLY A 15 -23.99 12.76 47.29
CA GLY A 15 -24.05 11.47 46.62
C GLY A 15 -24.77 11.58 45.30
N GLY A 16 -24.02 11.64 44.15
CA GLY A 16 -24.65 11.25 42.89
C GLY A 16 -24.66 12.25 41.75
N ILE A 17 -23.57 12.97 41.51
CA ILE A 17 -23.26 13.38 40.13
C ILE A 17 -22.22 12.41 39.61
N SER A 18 -22.65 11.16 39.38
CA SER A 18 -21.98 10.29 38.42
C SER A 18 -22.16 10.97 37.06
N GLY A 19 -21.23 11.84 36.71
CA GLY A 19 -21.16 12.37 35.34
C GLY A 19 -21.14 11.15 34.41
N GLN A 20 -22.28 10.90 33.75
CA GLN A 20 -22.25 10.10 32.53
C GLN A 20 -21.29 10.85 31.62
N ALA A 21 -20.04 10.39 31.58
CA ALA A 21 -19.15 10.71 30.49
C ALA A 21 -19.90 10.29 29.24
N LEU A 22 -20.55 11.25 28.57
CA LEU A 22 -21.11 11.05 27.25
C LEU A 22 -19.95 10.51 26.45
N ALA A 23 -19.94 9.20 26.21
CA ALA A 23 -18.96 8.57 25.32
C ALA A 23 -19.04 9.38 24.04
N GLN A 24 -18.02 10.20 23.78
CA GLN A 24 -17.98 11.03 22.59
C GLN A 24 -18.13 10.07 21.41
N THR A 25 -19.21 10.24 20.64
CA THR A 25 -19.48 9.38 19.49
C THR A 25 -18.32 9.51 18.51
N TYR A 26 -17.59 8.42 18.32
CA TYR A 26 -16.52 8.36 17.32
C TYR A 26 -17.14 8.17 15.92
N PRO A 27 -16.65 8.92 14.89
CA PRO A 27 -15.71 10.04 14.96
C PRO A 27 -16.41 11.40 15.20
N ASN A 28 -15.77 12.30 15.92
CA ASN A 28 -16.26 13.67 16.18
C ASN A 28 -15.29 14.76 15.69
N LYS A 29 -14.21 14.39 15.02
CA LYS A 29 -13.21 15.27 14.40
C LYS A 29 -12.67 14.61 13.11
N PRO A 30 -12.00 15.38 12.22
CA PRO A 30 -11.43 14.83 11.00
C PRO A 30 -10.50 13.64 11.25
N ILE A 31 -10.57 12.63 10.36
CA ILE A 31 -9.68 11.47 10.34
C ILE A 31 -8.59 11.71 9.30
N LYS A 32 -7.34 11.57 9.72
CA LYS A 32 -6.17 11.66 8.82
C LYS A 32 -5.74 10.27 8.39
N ILE A 33 -5.48 10.11 7.08
CA ILE A 33 -4.88 8.89 6.53
C ILE A 33 -3.50 9.24 5.97
N ILE A 34 -2.45 8.76 6.62
CA ILE A 34 -1.07 8.88 6.14
C ILE A 34 -0.89 7.92 4.97
N VAL A 35 -0.47 8.46 3.84
CA VAL A 35 -0.06 7.70 2.66
C VAL A 35 1.47 7.71 2.60
N PRO A 36 2.15 6.57 2.80
CA PRO A 36 3.62 6.48 2.85
C PRO A 36 4.24 6.51 1.45
N ALA A 37 3.69 7.32 0.56
CA ALA A 37 4.09 7.46 -0.84
C ALA A 37 3.74 8.86 -1.37
N GLY A 38 4.25 9.20 -2.55
CA GLY A 38 3.92 10.45 -3.23
C GLY A 38 2.49 10.47 -3.80
N PRO A 39 1.95 11.66 -4.14
CA PRO A 39 0.67 11.78 -4.83
C PRO A 39 0.66 11.00 -6.15
N GLY A 40 -0.45 10.31 -6.46
CA GLY A 40 -0.59 9.46 -7.64
C GLY A 40 0.01 8.07 -7.51
N ASP A 41 0.63 7.74 -6.39
CA ASP A 41 0.94 6.34 -6.04
C ASP A 41 -0.34 5.53 -5.79
N SER A 42 -0.24 4.21 -5.85
CA SER A 42 -1.38 3.31 -5.68
C SER A 42 -2.14 3.54 -4.37
N CYS A 43 -1.42 3.69 -3.25
CA CYS A 43 -2.04 4.01 -1.96
C CYS A 43 -2.75 5.37 -1.97
N ASP A 44 -2.18 6.38 -2.64
CA ASP A 44 -2.81 7.70 -2.75
C ASP A 44 -4.09 7.64 -3.59
N ILE A 45 -4.03 6.99 -4.76
CA ILE A 45 -5.20 6.81 -5.63
C ILE A 45 -6.33 6.09 -4.89
N LEU A 46 -6.03 4.95 -4.24
CA LEU A 46 -7.02 4.16 -3.50
C LEU A 46 -7.62 4.93 -2.32
N THR A 47 -6.78 5.59 -1.53
CA THR A 47 -7.23 6.36 -0.37
C THR A 47 -8.14 7.51 -0.80
N ARG A 48 -7.76 8.26 -1.85
CA ARG A 48 -8.59 9.36 -2.39
C ARG A 48 -9.88 8.87 -3.06
N LEU A 49 -9.90 7.66 -3.57
CA LEU A 49 -11.10 7.07 -4.15
C LEU A 49 -12.17 6.77 -3.10
N ILE A 50 -11.77 6.27 -1.92
CA ILE A 50 -12.72 5.94 -0.84
C ILE A 50 -12.99 7.12 0.12
N ALA A 51 -12.09 8.11 0.22
CA ALA A 51 -12.18 9.20 1.19
C ALA A 51 -13.51 9.98 1.11
N PRO A 52 -14.06 10.36 -0.05
CA PRO A 52 -15.36 11.03 -0.12
C PRO A 52 -16.51 10.17 0.44
N LYS A 53 -16.50 8.86 0.16
CA LYS A 53 -17.52 7.91 0.65
C LYS A 53 -17.44 7.74 2.16
N LEU A 54 -16.20 7.66 2.70
CA LEU A 54 -16.00 7.62 4.15
C LEU A 54 -16.41 8.92 4.82
N THR A 55 -16.14 10.09 4.21
CA THR A 55 -16.60 11.38 4.71
C THR A 55 -18.12 11.44 4.81
N GLU A 56 -18.83 10.97 3.78
CA GLU A 56 -20.29 10.88 3.76
C GLU A 56 -20.83 9.98 4.90
N ARG A 57 -20.23 8.81 5.09
CA ARG A 57 -20.69 7.81 6.05
C ARG A 57 -20.35 8.13 7.50
N LEU A 58 -19.17 8.67 7.72
CA LEU A 58 -18.66 8.97 9.05
C LEU A 58 -19.03 10.38 9.53
N GLY A 59 -19.55 11.24 8.65
CA GLY A 59 -19.91 12.63 8.97
C GLY A 59 -18.70 13.53 9.32
N GLN A 60 -17.46 13.04 9.07
CA GLN A 60 -16.23 13.76 9.36
C GLN A 60 -15.28 13.73 8.15
N PRO A 61 -14.56 14.82 7.88
CA PRO A 61 -13.61 14.88 6.77
C PRO A 61 -12.52 13.81 6.87
N ILE A 62 -12.22 13.16 5.75
CA ILE A 62 -11.04 12.29 5.60
C ILE A 62 -9.93 13.08 4.92
N VAL A 63 -8.83 13.30 5.63
CA VAL A 63 -7.67 14.08 5.17
C VAL A 63 -6.55 13.13 4.73
N VAL A 64 -6.19 13.17 3.46
CA VAL A 64 -5.09 12.37 2.89
C VAL A 64 -3.77 13.13 3.03
N ASP A 65 -2.80 12.55 3.75
CA ASP A 65 -1.49 13.14 4.07
C ASP A 65 -0.35 12.31 3.47
N ASN A 66 0.22 12.76 2.35
CA ASN A 66 1.32 12.06 1.68
C ASN A 66 2.65 12.27 2.41
N ARG A 67 3.29 11.17 2.85
CA ARG A 67 4.56 11.13 3.58
C ARG A 67 5.54 10.14 2.93
N ALA A 68 6.01 10.49 1.74
CA ALA A 68 6.97 9.70 0.99
C ALA A 68 8.37 9.76 1.62
N GLY A 69 9.14 8.70 1.45
CA GLY A 69 10.56 8.61 1.84
C GLY A 69 10.97 7.24 2.35
N SER A 70 12.21 6.84 2.05
CA SER A 70 12.81 5.57 2.47
C SER A 70 11.90 4.35 2.25
N ALA A 71 11.42 4.17 1.02
CA ALA A 71 10.49 3.09 0.65
C ALA A 71 9.20 3.03 1.52
N GLY A 72 8.72 4.20 2.00
CA GLY A 72 7.52 4.32 2.84
C GLY A 72 7.79 4.29 4.35
N GLN A 73 9.03 4.09 4.79
CA GLN A 73 9.36 4.01 6.21
C GLN A 73 9.02 5.31 6.96
N LEU A 74 9.20 6.48 6.33
CA LEU A 74 8.87 7.76 6.96
C LEU A 74 7.40 7.81 7.38
N GLY A 75 6.49 7.52 6.46
CA GLY A 75 5.04 7.57 6.73
C GLY A 75 4.62 6.55 7.79
N LEU A 76 5.15 5.32 7.73
CA LEU A 76 4.83 4.28 8.72
C LEU A 76 5.42 4.58 10.10
N THR A 77 6.59 5.20 10.18
CA THR A 77 7.17 5.64 11.46
C THR A 77 6.29 6.72 12.10
N LEU A 78 5.79 7.67 11.32
CA LEU A 78 4.85 8.69 11.81
C LEU A 78 3.53 8.06 12.27
N LEU A 79 3.01 7.07 11.55
CA LEU A 79 1.81 6.35 11.95
C LEU A 79 2.01 5.59 13.28
N LYS A 80 3.12 4.87 13.43
CA LYS A 80 3.45 4.17 14.67
C LYS A 80 3.44 5.08 15.90
N GLN A 81 3.86 6.33 15.74
CA GLN A 81 3.93 7.33 16.82
C GLN A 81 2.60 8.00 17.13
N ALA A 82 1.57 7.76 16.31
CA ALA A 82 0.25 8.36 16.50
C ALA A 82 -0.51 7.71 17.66
N ALA A 83 -1.46 8.45 18.24
CA ALA A 83 -2.37 7.90 19.25
C ALA A 83 -3.26 6.81 18.64
N PRO A 84 -3.53 5.69 19.36
CA PRO A 84 -4.37 4.61 18.86
C PRO A 84 -5.87 4.91 19.06
N ASP A 85 -6.28 6.13 18.72
CA ASP A 85 -7.65 6.64 18.92
C ASP A 85 -8.52 6.59 17.64
N GLY A 86 -7.96 6.04 16.54
CA GLY A 86 -8.65 5.92 15.26
C GLY A 86 -8.64 7.18 14.39
N TYR A 87 -8.09 8.31 14.86
CA TYR A 87 -8.07 9.56 14.09
C TYR A 87 -6.82 9.76 13.22
N THR A 88 -5.80 8.94 13.42
CA THR A 88 -4.67 8.83 12.50
C THR A 88 -4.53 7.41 12.04
N LEU A 89 -4.78 7.21 10.76
CA LEU A 89 -4.70 5.94 10.07
C LEU A 89 -3.56 5.98 9.03
N GLY A 90 -3.27 4.87 8.41
CA GLY A 90 -2.31 4.79 7.31
C GLY A 90 -2.76 3.86 6.21
N CYS A 91 -2.27 4.08 5.01
CA CYS A 91 -2.35 3.10 3.93
C CYS A 91 -1.11 2.20 4.00
N GLY A 92 -1.30 0.94 4.39
CA GLY A 92 -0.29 -0.11 4.32
C GLY A 92 -0.31 -0.83 2.98
N GLN A 93 0.85 -1.26 2.53
CA GLN A 93 1.00 -2.08 1.32
C GLN A 93 2.09 -3.14 1.54
N GLY A 94 2.02 -4.27 0.80
CA GLY A 94 2.96 -5.39 0.96
C GLY A 94 4.43 -4.96 0.92
N GLY A 95 4.76 -3.95 0.08
CA GLY A 95 6.11 -3.42 -0.03
C GLY A 95 6.65 -2.86 1.28
N ASN A 96 5.98 -1.88 1.86
CA ASN A 96 6.47 -1.21 3.07
C ASN A 96 6.15 -1.98 4.37
N MET A 97 5.14 -2.84 4.35
CA MET A 97 4.73 -3.62 5.52
C MET A 97 5.45 -4.97 5.64
N VAL A 98 5.90 -5.55 4.53
CA VAL A 98 6.53 -6.88 4.51
C VAL A 98 7.94 -6.83 3.95
N ILE A 99 8.12 -6.30 2.73
CA ILE A 99 9.42 -6.34 2.06
C ILE A 99 10.45 -5.47 2.76
N VAL A 100 10.12 -4.23 3.11
CA VAL A 100 11.05 -3.32 3.79
C VAL A 100 11.58 -3.91 5.11
N PRO A 101 10.75 -4.47 6.02
CA PRO A 101 11.27 -5.14 7.22
C PRO A 101 12.17 -6.36 6.96
N LEU A 102 12.07 -6.99 5.79
CA LEU A 102 12.92 -8.11 5.39
C LEU A 102 14.22 -7.65 4.70
N ALA A 103 14.19 -6.49 4.04
CA ALA A 103 15.28 -5.98 3.21
C ALA A 103 16.23 -5.02 3.92
N TYR A 104 15.82 -4.42 5.03
CA TYR A 104 16.62 -3.44 5.75
C TYR A 104 17.05 -3.97 7.12
N ALA A 105 18.33 -3.81 7.46
CA ALA A 105 18.89 -4.22 8.76
C ALA A 105 18.30 -3.41 9.93
N LYS A 106 17.91 -2.16 9.67
CA LYS A 106 17.30 -1.28 10.69
C LYS A 106 16.05 -0.64 10.13
N VAL A 107 14.90 -1.02 10.67
CA VAL A 107 13.59 -0.42 10.38
C VAL A 107 13.00 0.10 11.69
N ALA A 108 12.47 1.31 11.68
CA ALA A 108 11.96 1.97 12.88
C ALA A 108 10.63 1.38 13.40
N TYR A 109 10.05 0.39 12.70
CA TYR A 109 8.80 -0.29 13.07
C TYR A 109 8.89 -1.80 12.86
N ASP A 110 8.08 -2.55 13.58
CA ASP A 110 7.76 -3.97 13.32
C ASP A 110 6.30 -4.05 12.87
N SER A 111 6.06 -4.33 11.59
CA SER A 111 4.72 -4.37 11.00
C SER A 111 3.77 -5.35 11.67
N ARG A 112 4.30 -6.37 12.35
CA ARG A 112 3.52 -7.42 13.05
C ARG A 112 3.07 -6.99 14.45
N LYS A 113 3.64 -5.90 15.01
CA LYS A 113 3.40 -5.46 16.40
C LYS A 113 2.92 -4.03 16.51
N ASP A 114 3.42 -3.14 15.64
CA ASP A 114 3.26 -1.70 15.77
C ASP A 114 1.99 -1.17 15.08
N PHE A 115 1.26 -2.05 14.38
CA PHE A 115 0.07 -1.64 13.64
C PHE A 115 -1.11 -2.58 13.89
N THR A 116 -2.32 -2.00 13.79
CA THR A 116 -3.61 -2.69 13.83
C THR A 116 -4.18 -2.73 12.41
N PRO A 117 -4.26 -3.89 11.73
CA PRO A 117 -4.95 -4.04 10.46
C PRO A 117 -6.45 -3.74 10.63
N MET A 118 -7.03 -2.94 9.72
CA MET A 118 -8.44 -2.56 9.76
C MET A 118 -9.23 -3.14 8.60
N ALA A 119 -8.76 -2.90 7.37
CA ALA A 119 -9.40 -3.42 6.18
C ALA A 119 -8.38 -3.61 5.07
N MET A 120 -8.35 -4.75 4.44
CA MET A 120 -7.74 -4.90 3.13
C MET A 120 -8.64 -4.25 2.10
N MET A 121 -8.11 -3.35 1.28
CA MET A 121 -8.91 -2.65 0.27
C MET A 121 -8.88 -3.37 -1.07
N ALA A 122 -7.68 -3.74 -1.49
CA ALA A 122 -7.48 -4.35 -2.81
C ALA A 122 -6.19 -5.14 -2.89
N SER A 123 -6.14 -6.06 -3.84
CA SER A 123 -4.91 -6.60 -4.42
C SER A 123 -4.72 -6.09 -5.85
N ASN A 124 -3.48 -6.07 -6.30
CA ASN A 124 -3.11 -5.68 -7.64
C ASN A 124 -2.04 -6.60 -8.20
N PHE A 125 -1.70 -6.38 -9.46
CA PHE A 125 -0.52 -6.91 -10.12
C PHE A 125 0.38 -5.78 -10.60
N VAL A 126 1.65 -6.08 -10.81
CA VAL A 126 2.61 -5.13 -11.38
C VAL A 126 2.71 -5.31 -12.91
N ALA A 127 3.25 -4.31 -13.56
CA ALA A 127 3.43 -4.30 -15.01
C ALA A 127 4.84 -3.85 -15.37
N LEU A 128 5.39 -4.46 -16.42
CA LEU A 128 6.64 -4.06 -17.04
C LEU A 128 6.35 -3.01 -18.10
N VAL A 129 6.94 -1.84 -17.92
CA VAL A 129 6.86 -0.71 -18.85
C VAL A 129 8.22 -0.24 -19.26
N VAL A 130 8.26 0.36 -20.45
CA VAL A 130 9.47 0.97 -20.99
C VAL A 130 9.24 2.41 -21.43
N SER A 131 10.31 3.19 -21.48
CA SER A 131 10.33 4.50 -22.09
C SER A 131 9.88 4.39 -23.56
N PRO A 132 9.05 5.32 -24.07
CA PRO A 132 8.65 5.34 -25.48
C PRO A 132 9.85 5.54 -26.43
N LYS A 133 10.97 6.05 -25.91
CA LYS A 133 12.22 6.27 -26.65
C LYS A 133 13.03 4.99 -26.88
N THR A 134 12.74 3.91 -26.13
CA THR A 134 13.41 2.63 -26.32
C THR A 134 12.83 1.88 -27.54
N PRO A 135 13.62 1.00 -28.19
CA PRO A 135 13.14 0.22 -29.33
C PRO A 135 12.22 -0.96 -28.93
N PHE A 136 12.17 -1.32 -27.63
CA PHE A 136 11.52 -2.54 -27.17
C PHE A 136 10.00 -2.47 -27.31
N LYS A 137 9.41 -3.50 -27.94
CA LYS A 137 7.97 -3.68 -28.13
C LYS A 137 7.41 -4.89 -27.38
N THR A 138 8.27 -5.78 -26.94
CA THR A 138 7.93 -7.03 -26.25
C THR A 138 8.83 -7.29 -25.05
N VAL A 139 8.34 -8.10 -24.10
CA VAL A 139 9.13 -8.59 -22.95
C VAL A 139 10.40 -9.31 -23.44
N LYS A 140 10.26 -10.11 -24.52
CA LYS A 140 11.38 -10.85 -25.09
C LYS A 140 12.48 -9.94 -25.62
N GLU A 141 12.14 -8.90 -26.38
CA GLU A 141 13.13 -7.95 -26.92
C GLU A 141 13.93 -7.25 -25.82
N LEU A 142 13.26 -6.85 -24.73
CA LEU A 142 13.93 -6.23 -23.59
C LEU A 142 14.89 -7.22 -22.91
N ILE A 143 14.46 -8.46 -22.67
CA ILE A 143 15.30 -9.51 -22.06
C ILE A 143 16.49 -9.83 -22.96
N ASP A 144 16.28 -10.02 -24.26
CA ASP A 144 17.36 -10.31 -25.23
C ASP A 144 18.39 -9.19 -25.26
N HIS A 145 17.94 -7.93 -25.21
CA HIS A 145 18.82 -6.77 -25.11
C HIS A 145 19.66 -6.79 -23.83
N GLY A 146 19.03 -7.03 -22.67
CA GLY A 146 19.73 -7.10 -21.38
C GLY A 146 20.75 -8.25 -21.32
N LYS A 147 20.48 -9.38 -22.01
CA LYS A 147 21.44 -10.48 -22.16
C LYS A 147 22.63 -10.12 -23.06
N ALA A 148 22.36 -9.45 -24.17
CA ALA A 148 23.39 -9.04 -25.14
C ALA A 148 24.24 -7.87 -24.64
N ASN A 149 23.73 -7.05 -23.73
CA ASN A 149 24.37 -5.82 -23.24
C ASN A 149 24.34 -5.75 -21.71
N PRO A 150 25.09 -6.60 -20.99
CA PRO A 150 25.09 -6.62 -19.54
C PRO A 150 25.35 -5.24 -18.91
N GLY A 151 24.51 -4.85 -17.92
CA GLY A 151 24.64 -3.60 -17.20
C GLY A 151 24.30 -2.31 -17.98
N LYS A 152 23.84 -2.41 -19.25
CA LYS A 152 23.47 -1.23 -20.05
C LYS A 152 22.02 -0.85 -19.96
N LEU A 153 21.12 -1.83 -19.75
CA LEU A 153 19.70 -1.61 -19.60
C LEU A 153 19.42 -0.98 -18.23
N THR A 154 18.80 0.18 -18.18
CA THR A 154 18.51 0.87 -16.92
C THR A 154 17.10 0.56 -16.43
N PHE A 155 16.98 0.17 -15.14
CA PHE A 155 15.69 -0.01 -14.46
C PHE A 155 15.53 0.96 -13.30
N GLY A 156 14.49 1.80 -13.34
CA GLY A 156 14.11 2.68 -12.25
C GLY A 156 13.18 1.99 -11.27
N THR A 157 13.38 2.23 -9.97
CA THR A 157 12.49 1.75 -8.89
C THR A 157 12.25 2.84 -7.84
N ASN A 158 11.27 2.62 -6.96
CA ASN A 158 10.96 3.52 -5.84
C ASN A 158 11.86 3.33 -4.61
N GLY A 159 13.08 2.85 -4.83
CA GLY A 159 14.09 2.68 -3.79
C GLY A 159 14.72 1.30 -3.79
N GLU A 160 15.95 1.24 -3.32
CA GLU A 160 16.66 0.00 -3.09
C GLU A 160 15.97 -0.79 -1.97
N GLY A 161 15.84 -2.12 -2.12
CA GLY A 161 15.12 -2.96 -1.17
C GLY A 161 13.60 -2.74 -1.12
N ALA A 162 13.03 -1.93 -2.02
CA ALA A 162 11.58 -1.79 -2.15
C ALA A 162 10.97 -2.98 -2.92
N PHE A 163 9.65 -3.17 -2.78
CA PHE A 163 8.93 -4.27 -3.45
C PHE A 163 9.18 -4.31 -4.97
N LEU A 164 9.16 -3.17 -5.64
CA LEU A 164 9.35 -3.09 -7.09
C LEU A 164 10.81 -3.40 -7.49
N HIS A 165 11.79 -3.13 -6.62
CA HIS A 165 13.16 -3.60 -6.80
C HIS A 165 13.20 -5.14 -6.74
N PHE A 166 12.60 -5.77 -5.73
CA PHE A 166 12.54 -7.24 -5.63
C PHE A 166 11.78 -7.89 -6.79
N ALA A 167 10.69 -7.25 -7.26
CA ALA A 167 9.99 -7.73 -8.45
C ALA A 167 10.89 -7.69 -9.69
N THR A 168 11.70 -6.64 -9.86
CA THR A 168 12.67 -6.51 -10.97
C THR A 168 13.79 -7.55 -10.84
N GLU A 169 14.38 -7.70 -9.65
CA GLU A 169 15.41 -8.71 -9.39
C GLU A 169 14.91 -10.13 -9.65
N ARG A 170 13.69 -10.45 -9.22
CA ARG A 170 13.06 -11.74 -9.51
C ARG A 170 12.93 -11.97 -11.02
N LEU A 171 12.51 -10.94 -11.78
CA LEU A 171 12.45 -11.04 -13.25
C LEU A 171 13.83 -11.27 -13.83
N ARG A 172 14.86 -10.52 -13.38
CA ARG A 172 16.25 -10.67 -13.79
C ARG A 172 16.75 -12.12 -13.60
N MET A 173 16.55 -12.64 -12.40
CA MET A 173 17.00 -14.01 -12.04
C MET A 173 16.31 -15.08 -12.88
N MET A 174 14.98 -14.98 -13.03
CA MET A 174 14.21 -15.98 -13.78
C MET A 174 14.47 -15.92 -15.29
N ALA A 175 14.73 -14.75 -15.84
CA ALA A 175 14.96 -14.56 -17.27
C ALA A 175 16.44 -14.58 -17.67
N GLY A 176 17.37 -14.48 -16.72
CA GLY A 176 18.81 -14.56 -16.94
C GLY A 176 19.37 -13.38 -17.74
N PHE A 177 18.94 -12.17 -17.48
CA PHE A 177 19.50 -10.93 -18.07
C PHE A 177 20.15 -10.07 -16.99
N ASP A 178 20.84 -9.00 -17.41
CA ASP A 178 21.46 -8.04 -16.50
C ASP A 178 20.99 -6.62 -16.78
N TYR A 179 21.03 -5.75 -15.75
CA TYR A 179 20.60 -4.37 -15.81
C TYR A 179 21.30 -3.48 -14.77
N MET A 180 21.25 -2.18 -14.97
CA MET A 180 21.68 -1.18 -14.00
C MET A 180 20.47 -0.71 -13.19
N HIS A 181 20.49 -0.94 -11.88
CA HIS A 181 19.45 -0.45 -10.97
C HIS A 181 19.65 1.04 -10.66
N VAL A 182 18.57 1.83 -10.81
CA VAL A 182 18.57 3.27 -10.50
C VAL A 182 17.43 3.56 -9.51
N PRO A 183 17.74 3.69 -8.21
CA PRO A 183 16.72 3.95 -7.19
C PRO A 183 16.32 5.43 -7.16
N TYR A 184 15.02 5.69 -7.03
CA TYR A 184 14.41 7.01 -6.86
C TYR A 184 13.60 7.06 -5.56
N ARG A 185 13.22 8.25 -5.12
CA ARG A 185 12.40 8.45 -3.90
C ARG A 185 10.96 7.94 -4.05
N ASP A 186 10.42 7.94 -5.26
CA ASP A 186 9.06 7.48 -5.59
C ASP A 186 8.93 7.14 -7.08
N MET A 187 7.82 6.52 -7.47
CA MET A 187 7.57 6.09 -8.86
C MET A 187 7.31 7.26 -9.81
N ASN A 188 6.83 8.42 -9.33
CA ASN A 188 6.63 9.58 -10.20
C ASN A 188 7.97 10.12 -10.72
N ALA A 189 8.99 10.11 -9.86
CA ALA A 189 10.35 10.44 -10.26
C ALA A 189 10.86 9.46 -11.33
N VAL A 190 10.63 8.15 -11.16
CA VAL A 190 10.97 7.14 -12.17
C VAL A 190 10.28 7.42 -13.51
N PHE A 191 8.96 7.61 -13.50
CA PHE A 191 8.20 7.86 -14.74
C PHE A 191 8.63 9.15 -15.45
N THR A 192 8.98 10.19 -14.69
CA THR A 192 9.53 11.43 -15.26
C THR A 192 10.83 11.18 -16.01
N GLN A 193 11.74 10.41 -15.43
CA GLN A 193 13.02 10.05 -16.08
C GLN A 193 12.82 9.11 -17.28
N MET A 194 11.86 8.20 -17.21
CA MET A 194 11.48 7.35 -18.35
C MET A 194 10.96 8.20 -19.54
N LEU A 195 10.14 9.21 -19.27
CA LEU A 195 9.67 10.14 -20.29
C LEU A 195 10.83 10.97 -20.88
N GLY A 196 11.82 11.34 -20.05
CA GLY A 196 13.08 11.96 -20.47
C GLY A 196 13.96 11.06 -21.32
N GLY A 197 13.86 9.73 -21.14
CA GLY A 197 14.69 8.72 -21.78
C GLY A 197 15.98 8.41 -21.01
N ASP A 198 16.08 8.87 -19.75
CA ASP A 198 17.22 8.57 -18.88
C ASP A 198 17.09 7.19 -18.22
N ILE A 199 15.87 6.66 -18.14
CA ILE A 199 15.54 5.31 -17.67
C ILE A 199 14.81 4.56 -18.76
N ASP A 200 15.30 3.35 -19.07
CA ASP A 200 14.76 2.50 -20.14
C ASP A 200 13.49 1.80 -19.74
N ALA A 201 13.47 1.20 -18.55
CA ALA A 201 12.43 0.30 -18.09
C ALA A 201 12.11 0.46 -16.60
N SER A 202 10.92 0.00 -16.21
CA SER A 202 10.51 -0.14 -14.82
C SER A 202 9.44 -1.21 -14.68
N ILE A 203 9.41 -1.85 -13.50
CA ILE A 203 8.22 -2.56 -13.03
C ILE A 203 7.46 -1.61 -12.11
N GLY A 204 6.19 -1.35 -12.41
CA GLY A 204 5.32 -0.49 -11.62
C GLY A 204 4.00 -1.16 -11.26
N SER A 205 3.32 -0.65 -10.25
CA SER A 205 1.94 -1.07 -9.96
C SER A 205 1.05 -0.74 -11.15
N PHE A 206 0.22 -1.69 -11.60
CA PHE A 206 -0.61 -1.51 -12.80
C PHE A 206 -1.52 -0.29 -12.69
N ILE A 207 -2.08 -0.02 -11.50
CA ILE A 207 -2.91 1.14 -11.22
C ILE A 207 -2.22 2.48 -11.54
N SER A 208 -0.90 2.60 -11.27
CA SER A 208 -0.13 3.81 -11.54
C SER A 208 0.38 3.88 -12.98
N VAL A 209 0.62 2.74 -13.59
CA VAL A 209 1.18 2.61 -14.95
C VAL A 209 0.12 2.77 -16.03
N GLN A 210 -1.06 2.20 -15.83
CA GLN A 210 -2.11 2.10 -16.84
C GLN A 210 -2.49 3.46 -17.46
N PRO A 211 -2.72 4.55 -16.71
CA PRO A 211 -3.05 5.85 -17.31
C PRO A 211 -1.93 6.43 -18.19
N LEU A 212 -0.67 6.11 -17.87
CA LEU A 212 0.49 6.52 -18.66
C LEU A 212 0.62 5.69 -19.94
N ALA A 213 0.29 4.40 -19.86
CA ALA A 213 0.28 3.52 -21.02
C ALA A 213 -0.87 3.87 -21.98
N ASP A 214 -2.08 4.10 -21.48
CA ASP A 214 -3.25 4.47 -22.25
C ASP A 214 -3.06 5.80 -23.00
N SER A 215 -2.34 6.74 -22.39
CA SER A 215 -1.99 8.03 -23.02
C SER A 215 -0.77 7.95 -23.95
N GLY A 216 -0.15 6.77 -24.13
CA GLY A 216 1.04 6.58 -24.96
C GLY A 216 2.34 7.18 -24.37
N LYS A 217 2.28 7.66 -23.12
CA LYS A 217 3.45 8.24 -22.43
C LYS A 217 4.47 7.17 -22.05
N LEU A 218 4.03 5.98 -21.70
CA LEU A 218 4.88 4.80 -21.50
C LEU A 218 4.40 3.68 -22.40
N ARG A 219 5.29 2.73 -22.72
CA ARG A 219 4.89 1.51 -23.44
C ARG A 219 4.78 0.35 -22.47
N LEU A 220 3.58 -0.22 -22.36
CA LEU A 220 3.32 -1.43 -21.57
C LEU A 220 3.78 -2.67 -22.38
N LEU A 221 4.73 -3.44 -21.82
CA LEU A 221 5.21 -4.67 -22.43
C LEU A 221 4.47 -5.91 -21.93
N GLY A 222 4.04 -5.93 -20.68
CA GLY A 222 3.32 -7.06 -20.12
C GLY A 222 2.93 -6.87 -18.66
N ILE A 223 1.98 -7.67 -18.21
CA ILE A 223 1.50 -7.70 -16.82
C ILE A 223 2.03 -8.94 -16.10
N ALA A 224 2.31 -8.81 -14.80
CA ALA A 224 2.87 -9.87 -13.97
C ALA A 224 1.78 -10.77 -13.37
N ARG A 225 0.98 -11.39 -14.24
CA ARG A 225 -0.06 -12.38 -13.89
C ARG A 225 0.29 -13.74 -14.48
N SER A 226 -0.26 -14.81 -13.90
CA SER A 226 -0.16 -16.16 -14.45
C SER A 226 -0.99 -16.36 -15.73
N THR A 227 -2.10 -15.60 -15.86
CA THR A 227 -3.00 -15.61 -17.02
C THR A 227 -3.34 -14.17 -17.40
N ARG A 228 -3.71 -13.96 -18.67
CA ARG A 228 -4.16 -12.62 -19.12
C ARG A 228 -5.36 -12.14 -18.32
N SER A 229 -5.42 -10.84 -18.11
CA SER A 229 -6.58 -10.22 -17.45
C SER A 229 -7.78 -10.23 -18.40
N PRO A 230 -8.97 -10.65 -17.95
CA PRO A 230 -10.19 -10.52 -18.74
C PRO A 230 -10.52 -9.06 -19.12
N ASP A 231 -10.14 -8.11 -18.28
CA ASP A 231 -10.35 -6.68 -18.52
C ASP A 231 -9.31 -6.09 -19.49
N TYR A 232 -8.17 -6.78 -19.69
CA TYR A 232 -7.06 -6.37 -20.58
C TYR A 232 -6.58 -7.54 -21.46
N PRO A 233 -7.44 -8.15 -22.29
CA PRO A 233 -7.15 -9.39 -23.02
C PRO A 233 -6.02 -9.24 -24.04
N ASN A 234 -5.80 -8.03 -24.54
CA ASN A 234 -4.75 -7.73 -25.53
C ASN A 234 -3.38 -7.48 -24.88
N VAL A 235 -3.29 -7.34 -23.55
CA VAL A 235 -2.03 -7.16 -22.85
C VAL A 235 -1.44 -8.53 -22.52
N PRO A 236 -0.23 -8.89 -23.01
CA PRO A 236 0.38 -10.17 -22.71
C PRO A 236 0.79 -10.24 -21.24
N THR A 237 0.88 -11.47 -20.70
CA THR A 237 1.52 -11.65 -19.40
C THR A 237 3.04 -11.78 -19.57
N ILE A 238 3.79 -11.33 -18.57
CA ILE A 238 5.23 -11.58 -18.51
C ILE A 238 5.50 -13.10 -18.47
N SER A 239 4.57 -13.86 -17.87
CA SER A 239 4.62 -15.34 -17.77
C SER A 239 4.60 -16.04 -19.13
N GLU A 240 4.07 -15.42 -20.19
CA GLU A 240 4.13 -15.95 -21.56
C GLU A 240 5.58 -15.98 -22.11
N THR A 241 6.45 -15.10 -21.60
CA THR A 241 7.88 -15.07 -21.98
C THR A 241 8.76 -15.67 -20.89
N VAL A 242 8.43 -15.47 -19.62
CA VAL A 242 9.17 -15.95 -18.45
C VAL A 242 8.22 -16.83 -17.60
N PRO A 243 8.13 -18.14 -17.89
CA PRO A 243 7.17 -19.02 -17.24
C PRO A 243 7.24 -18.97 -15.72
N GLY A 244 6.07 -18.81 -15.07
CA GLY A 244 5.96 -18.72 -13.62
C GLY A 244 6.27 -17.33 -13.02
N TYR A 245 6.58 -16.34 -13.82
CA TYR A 245 6.69 -14.98 -13.31
C TYR A 245 5.30 -14.37 -13.08
N ALA A 246 4.97 -14.21 -11.80
CA ALA A 246 3.79 -13.48 -11.36
C ALA A 246 4.17 -12.66 -10.13
N SER A 247 3.73 -11.42 -10.06
CA SER A 247 4.04 -10.53 -8.95
C SER A 247 2.90 -9.53 -8.77
N GLY A 248 2.53 -9.30 -7.53
CA GLY A 248 1.46 -8.39 -7.16
C GLY A 248 1.61 -7.99 -5.70
N GLY A 249 0.77 -7.06 -5.29
CA GLY A 249 0.74 -6.56 -3.94
C GLY A 249 -0.69 -6.41 -3.45
N TRP A 250 -0.80 -5.93 -2.24
CA TRP A 250 -2.06 -5.59 -1.59
C TRP A 250 -1.96 -4.21 -0.95
N PHE A 251 -3.12 -3.62 -0.74
CA PHE A 251 -3.30 -2.32 -0.10
C PHE A 251 -4.38 -2.43 0.96
N GLY A 252 -4.15 -1.82 2.10
CA GLY A 252 -5.13 -1.82 3.18
C GLY A 252 -5.00 -0.61 4.10
N ILE A 253 -6.04 -0.36 4.85
CA ILE A 253 -6.03 0.66 5.93
C ILE A 253 -5.59 -0.01 7.21
N ILE A 254 -4.64 0.64 7.88
CA ILE A 254 -4.05 0.24 9.15
C ILE A 254 -4.11 1.41 10.14
N GLY A 255 -4.10 1.11 11.42
CA GLY A 255 -3.89 2.08 12.49
C GLY A 255 -2.60 1.80 13.27
N PRO A 256 -2.20 2.67 14.20
CA PRO A 256 -1.18 2.33 15.19
C PRO A 256 -1.64 1.14 16.04
N ALA A 257 -0.70 0.47 16.72
CA ALA A 257 -1.05 -0.65 17.60
C ALA A 257 -1.99 -0.22 18.73
N GLY A 258 -3.00 -1.06 19.02
CA GLY A 258 -3.88 -0.85 20.15
C GLY A 258 -5.12 0.00 19.88
N VAL A 259 -5.49 0.23 18.61
CA VAL A 259 -6.81 0.85 18.31
C VAL A 259 -7.93 -0.02 18.88
N PRO A 260 -8.92 0.57 19.61
CA PRO A 260 -10.04 -0.14 20.17
C PRO A 260 -10.81 -0.98 19.16
N LYS A 261 -11.22 -2.19 19.54
CA LYS A 261 -11.87 -3.15 18.64
C LYS A 261 -13.16 -2.61 18.00
N GLU A 262 -13.92 -1.82 18.74
CA GLU A 262 -15.14 -1.17 18.28
C GLU A 262 -14.86 -0.15 17.15
N ILE A 263 -13.75 0.58 17.25
CA ILE A 263 -13.30 1.50 16.21
C ILE A 263 -12.83 0.72 14.98
N VAL A 264 -12.06 -0.36 15.17
CA VAL A 264 -11.61 -1.23 14.07
C VAL A 264 -12.82 -1.80 13.33
N ALA A 265 -13.81 -2.34 14.06
CA ALA A 265 -15.03 -2.91 13.47
C ALA A 265 -15.84 -1.86 12.69
N LEU A 266 -16.01 -0.65 13.24
CA LEU A 266 -16.68 0.44 12.57
C LEU A 266 -15.95 0.83 11.27
N LEU A 267 -14.64 1.07 11.35
CA LEU A 267 -13.84 1.47 10.18
C LEU A 267 -13.81 0.37 9.11
N ASN A 268 -13.67 -0.90 9.50
CA ASN A 268 -13.76 -2.03 8.56
C ASN A 268 -15.10 -2.02 7.82
N LYS A 269 -16.20 -1.90 8.56
CA LYS A 269 -17.56 -1.85 7.98
C LYS A 269 -17.71 -0.71 6.99
N GLU A 270 -17.27 0.51 7.35
CA GLU A 270 -17.48 1.69 6.51
C GLU A 270 -16.51 1.70 5.30
N ILE A 271 -15.27 1.20 5.45
CA ILE A 271 -14.35 1.00 4.32
C ILE A 271 -14.92 -0.03 3.36
N ASN A 272 -15.39 -1.19 3.85
CA ASN A 272 -15.99 -2.23 3.02
C ASN A 272 -17.25 -1.72 2.29
N TRP A 273 -18.07 -0.90 2.94
CA TRP A 273 -19.20 -0.23 2.30
C TRP A 273 -18.73 0.71 1.18
N ALA A 274 -17.70 1.55 1.42
CA ALA A 274 -17.16 2.46 0.42
C ALA A 274 -16.61 1.72 -0.81
N LEU A 275 -15.92 0.61 -0.60
CA LEU A 275 -15.38 -0.23 -1.67
C LEU A 275 -16.47 -0.88 -2.54
N GLN A 276 -17.67 -1.08 -2.00
CA GLN A 276 -18.80 -1.67 -2.73
C GLN A 276 -19.65 -0.66 -3.51
N GLN A 277 -19.36 0.65 -3.38
CA GLN A 277 -20.14 1.65 -4.14
C GLN A 277 -19.88 1.49 -5.65
N PRO A 278 -20.91 1.62 -6.50
CA PRO A 278 -20.80 1.34 -7.93
C PRO A 278 -19.68 2.13 -8.62
N ASP A 279 -19.59 3.42 -8.36
CA ASP A 279 -18.56 4.30 -8.93
C ASP A 279 -17.12 3.93 -8.47
N VAL A 280 -16.98 3.49 -7.22
CA VAL A 280 -15.70 3.00 -6.66
C VAL A 280 -15.33 1.66 -7.31
N ARG A 281 -16.26 0.70 -7.36
CA ARG A 281 -16.06 -0.61 -8.00
C ARG A 281 -15.67 -0.47 -9.47
N ASP A 282 -16.40 0.34 -10.23
CA ASP A 282 -16.12 0.57 -11.65
C ASP A 282 -14.73 1.18 -11.85
N ARG A 283 -14.36 2.12 -10.99
CA ARG A 283 -13.02 2.72 -11.03
C ARG A 283 -11.92 1.73 -10.68
N MET A 284 -12.11 0.93 -9.63
CA MET A 284 -11.14 -0.09 -9.21
C MET A 284 -10.97 -1.17 -10.29
N LYS A 285 -12.07 -1.62 -10.90
CA LYS A 285 -12.02 -2.55 -12.03
C LYS A 285 -11.20 -2.00 -13.20
N LYS A 286 -11.47 -0.75 -13.61
CA LYS A 286 -10.68 -0.07 -14.68
C LYS A 286 -9.20 0.07 -14.34
N LEU A 287 -8.83 0.07 -13.07
CA LEU A 287 -7.45 0.11 -12.59
C LEU A 287 -6.83 -1.28 -12.42
N GLY A 288 -7.55 -2.35 -12.78
CA GLY A 288 -7.07 -3.73 -12.66
C GLY A 288 -6.92 -4.20 -11.21
N LEU A 289 -7.77 -3.68 -10.31
CA LEU A 289 -7.74 -4.03 -8.89
C LEU A 289 -8.81 -5.07 -8.57
N GLU A 290 -8.44 -6.04 -7.75
CA GLU A 290 -9.36 -6.98 -7.11
C GLU A 290 -9.74 -6.44 -5.73
N ILE A 291 -11.05 -6.19 -5.53
CA ILE A 291 -11.57 -5.60 -4.29
C ILE A 291 -11.67 -6.69 -3.21
N HIS A 292 -11.30 -6.33 -2.00
CA HIS A 292 -11.41 -7.17 -0.81
C HIS A 292 -12.29 -6.50 0.24
N THR A 293 -13.24 -7.26 0.81
CA THR A 293 -14.20 -6.76 1.81
C THR A 293 -14.33 -7.70 3.00
N GLU A 294 -13.28 -8.46 3.26
CA GLU A 294 -13.19 -9.41 4.35
C GLU A 294 -13.01 -8.71 5.72
N PRO A 295 -13.22 -9.44 6.83
CA PRO A 295 -12.99 -8.91 8.16
C PRO A 295 -11.49 -8.65 8.43
N PRO A 296 -11.13 -7.85 9.47
CA PRO A 296 -9.76 -7.46 9.78
C PRO A 296 -8.79 -8.63 9.99
N GLU A 297 -9.30 -9.77 10.47
CA GLU A 297 -8.53 -10.99 10.71
C GLU A 297 -7.96 -11.59 9.42
N PHE A 298 -8.70 -11.48 8.31
CA PHE A 298 -8.22 -11.88 6.99
C PHE A 298 -6.95 -11.10 6.62
N PHE A 299 -6.97 -9.77 6.82
CA PHE A 299 -5.82 -8.92 6.51
C PHE A 299 -4.61 -9.22 7.41
N THR A 300 -4.84 -9.51 8.68
CA THR A 300 -3.81 -9.93 9.64
C THR A 300 -3.13 -11.23 9.17
N GLU A 301 -3.92 -12.23 8.77
CA GLU A 301 -3.40 -13.53 8.33
C GLU A 301 -2.68 -13.42 6.97
N LEU A 302 -3.17 -12.58 6.06
CA LEU A 302 -2.49 -12.28 4.80
C LEU A 302 -1.09 -11.73 5.05
N MET A 303 -0.97 -10.72 5.91
CA MET A 303 0.33 -10.13 6.26
C MET A 303 1.29 -11.16 6.85
N ARG A 304 0.79 -12.04 7.74
CA ARG A 304 1.60 -13.11 8.34
C ARG A 304 2.15 -14.06 7.28
N LYS A 305 1.28 -14.53 6.37
CA LYS A 305 1.69 -15.43 5.26
C LYS A 305 2.67 -14.75 4.31
N ASP A 306 2.48 -13.48 4.03
CA ASP A 306 3.39 -12.73 3.17
C ASP A 306 4.79 -12.60 3.78
N PHE A 307 4.91 -12.38 5.08
CA PHE A 307 6.21 -12.39 5.75
C PHE A 307 6.94 -13.72 5.58
N GLU A 308 6.23 -14.85 5.69
CA GLU A 308 6.81 -16.18 5.52
C GLU A 308 7.24 -16.42 4.06
N ASN A 309 6.38 -16.08 3.11
CA ASN A 309 6.63 -16.29 1.68
C ASN A 309 7.78 -15.40 1.17
N TRP A 310 7.73 -14.10 1.46
CA TRP A 310 8.76 -13.18 1.03
C TRP A 310 10.07 -13.38 1.78
N GLY A 311 10.03 -13.81 3.04
CA GLY A 311 11.23 -14.18 3.80
C GLY A 311 12.04 -15.29 3.10
N LYS A 312 11.36 -16.28 2.51
CA LYS A 312 12.01 -17.29 1.67
C LYS A 312 12.61 -16.68 0.41
N VAL A 313 11.84 -15.85 -0.32
CA VAL A 313 12.29 -15.22 -1.56
C VAL A 313 13.55 -14.36 -1.32
N VAL A 314 13.53 -13.49 -0.30
CA VAL A 314 14.68 -12.62 0.05
C VAL A 314 15.93 -13.47 0.37
N LYS A 315 15.74 -14.57 1.10
CA LYS A 315 16.82 -15.52 1.43
C LYS A 315 17.38 -16.21 0.18
N ASP A 316 16.50 -16.73 -0.68
CA ASP A 316 16.87 -17.45 -1.89
C ASP A 316 17.59 -16.54 -2.91
N MET A 317 17.27 -15.27 -2.91
CA MET A 317 17.98 -14.24 -3.71
C MET A 317 19.37 -13.90 -3.14
N GLY A 318 19.73 -14.36 -1.95
CA GLY A 318 20.99 -13.99 -1.29
C GLY A 318 21.08 -12.50 -0.98
N PHE A 319 19.94 -11.80 -0.89
CA PHE A 319 19.90 -10.36 -0.63
C PHE A 319 20.45 -10.06 0.77
N LYS A 320 21.44 -9.19 0.84
CA LYS A 320 22.01 -8.73 2.12
C LYS A 320 21.20 -7.52 2.59
N PRO A 321 20.66 -7.54 3.82
CA PRO A 321 19.92 -6.40 4.35
C PRO A 321 20.73 -5.09 4.27
N LEU A 322 20.08 -4.02 3.81
CA LEU A 322 20.62 -2.69 3.67
C LEU A 322 20.81 -1.99 5.00
#